data_05253dbd6b4849b7c350825607c2666b
#
_entry.id   05253dbd6b4849b7c350825607c2666b
#
_cell.length_a   1.000
_cell.length_b   1.000
_cell.length_c   1.000
_cell.angle_alpha   90.00
_cell.angle_beta   90.00
_cell.angle_gamma   90.00
#
_symmetry.space_group_name_H-M   'P 1'
#
loop_
_entity.id
_entity.type
_entity.pdbx_description
1 polymer ?
#
loop_
_entity_poly.entity_id
_entity_poly.type
_entity_poly.pdbx_seq_one_letter_code
_entity_poly.pdbx_strand_id
1 'polypeptide(L)'
;MITWSSAIFLFIGLITLAGAVYAFILLPEALLRFVLWVFTRTVYRLRVEGRGNIPARGGGLLVCNHLSFVDALLLLASTDREIQFFIFKGIYQRPWIRPFAKVLRAIPISSELRPREMIAALRLASESVRAGNIVCIFAEGQITRTGQMLPFRRGFERIMKGVDAPIIPVALDGVWGSIFSFEKGRFLWKMPRSIPYPVTVSFGTPMPSDCTPVQVRQAVQDLVAAAWPNRKPHISCGWALTVFPR
;
A
#
# COMPACT_ATOMS: atom_id res chain seq x y z
N MET A 1 -18.32 38.19 27.67
CA MET A 1 -17.07 38.48 28.46
C MET A 1 -16.21 37.22 28.49
N ILE A 2 -15.02 37.28 27.91
CA ILE A 2 -14.05 36.18 28.02
C ILE A 2 -13.49 36.24 29.45
N THR A 3 -13.68 35.20 30.22
CA THR A 3 -13.12 35.13 31.58
C THR A 3 -11.61 34.87 31.54
N TRP A 4 -10.86 35.29 32.53
CA TRP A 4 -9.41 35.02 32.62
C TRP A 4 -9.07 33.53 32.47
N SER A 5 -9.90 32.66 33.00
CA SER A 5 -9.77 31.21 32.82
C SER A 5 -9.91 30.77 31.34
N SER A 6 -10.90 31.31 30.62
CA SER A 6 -11.06 31.00 29.17
C SER A 6 -9.87 31.50 28.35
N ALA A 7 -9.29 32.66 28.68
CA ALA A 7 -8.11 33.17 27.99
C ALA A 7 -6.88 32.27 28.22
N ILE A 8 -6.67 31.77 29.43
CA ILE A 8 -5.59 30.83 29.76
C ILE A 8 -5.75 29.52 29.01
N PHE A 9 -6.97 28.96 28.96
CA PHE A 9 -7.22 27.74 28.22
C PHE A 9 -6.99 27.90 26.70
N LEU A 10 -7.41 29.03 26.11
CA LEU A 10 -7.14 29.37 24.74
C LEU A 10 -5.65 29.51 24.45
N PHE A 11 -4.89 30.14 25.32
CA PHE A 11 -3.45 30.31 25.19
C PHE A 11 -2.72 28.97 25.25
N ILE A 12 -3.05 28.12 26.23
CA ILE A 12 -2.49 26.75 26.33
C ILE A 12 -2.86 25.95 25.11
N GLY A 13 -4.10 26.02 24.62
CA GLY A 13 -4.55 25.34 23.40
C GLY A 13 -3.77 25.77 22.17
N LEU A 14 -3.50 27.07 22.01
CA LEU A 14 -2.69 27.61 20.92
C LEU A 14 -1.24 27.14 20.97
N ILE A 15 -0.63 27.15 22.16
CA ILE A 15 0.76 26.65 22.34
C ILE A 15 0.82 25.15 22.03
N THR A 16 -0.16 24.36 22.50
CA THR A 16 -0.23 22.93 22.25
C THR A 16 -0.39 22.66 20.76
N LEU A 17 -1.27 23.41 20.08
CA LEU A 17 -1.46 23.30 18.63
C LEU A 17 -0.20 23.69 17.86
N ALA A 18 0.46 24.80 18.23
CA ALA A 18 1.71 25.23 17.62
C ALA A 18 2.82 24.20 17.81
N GLY A 19 2.94 23.63 19.02
CA GLY A 19 3.89 22.54 19.31
C GLY A 19 3.58 21.27 18.50
N ALA A 20 2.31 20.90 18.36
CA ALA A 20 1.89 19.76 17.54
C ALA A 20 2.20 19.98 16.05
N VAL A 21 1.92 21.17 15.52
CA VAL A 21 2.25 21.56 14.14
C VAL A 21 3.76 21.56 13.93
N TYR A 22 4.53 22.08 14.86
CA TYR A 22 5.99 22.08 14.82
C TYR A 22 6.56 20.65 14.82
N ALA A 23 6.06 19.78 15.73
CA ALA A 23 6.43 18.37 15.77
C ALA A 23 6.06 17.65 14.46
N PHE A 24 4.91 17.97 13.87
CA PHE A 24 4.45 17.45 12.59
C PHE A 24 5.43 17.79 11.45
N ILE A 25 5.96 19.01 11.44
CA ILE A 25 6.89 19.47 10.40
C ILE A 25 8.27 18.83 10.60
N LEU A 26 8.71 18.65 11.84
CA LEU A 26 10.04 18.12 12.16
C LEU A 26 10.13 16.59 12.13
N LEU A 27 9.03 15.89 12.42
CA LEU A 27 9.01 14.44 12.57
C LEU A 27 7.99 13.76 11.63
N PRO A 28 8.08 13.99 10.29
CA PRO A 28 7.10 13.44 9.35
C PRO A 28 7.07 11.90 9.36
N GLU A 29 8.18 11.25 9.69
CA GLU A 29 8.25 9.79 9.82
C GLU A 29 7.45 9.28 11.03
N ALA A 30 7.63 9.88 12.19
CA ALA A 30 6.91 9.51 13.41
C ALA A 30 5.40 9.70 13.23
N LEU A 31 5.01 10.81 12.60
CA LEU A 31 3.61 11.06 12.26
C LEU A 31 3.07 10.01 11.28
N LEU A 32 3.81 9.71 10.23
CA LEU A 32 3.40 8.68 9.26
C LEU A 32 3.18 7.34 9.97
N ARG A 33 4.12 6.92 10.83
CA ARG A 33 4.00 5.70 11.64
C ARG A 33 2.78 5.74 12.56
N PHE A 34 2.52 6.86 13.22
CA PHE A 34 1.34 7.05 14.06
C PHE A 34 0.04 6.97 13.26
N VAL A 35 -0.04 7.67 12.13
CA VAL A 35 -1.20 7.63 11.24
C VAL A 35 -1.44 6.20 10.73
N LEU A 36 -0.40 5.50 10.30
CA LEU A 36 -0.49 4.10 9.88
C LEU A 36 -0.96 3.19 11.02
N TRP A 37 -0.46 3.41 12.23
CA TRP A 37 -0.86 2.65 13.41
C TRP A 37 -2.35 2.85 13.73
N VAL A 38 -2.83 4.10 13.75
CA VAL A 38 -4.25 4.41 13.94
C VAL A 38 -5.08 3.78 12.83
N PHE A 39 -4.68 4.00 11.58
CA PHE A 39 -5.40 3.56 10.39
C PHE A 39 -5.57 2.04 10.32
N THR A 40 -4.50 1.30 10.61
CA THR A 40 -4.50 -0.17 10.60
C THR A 40 -5.20 -0.80 11.80
N ARG A 41 -5.61 -0.01 12.81
CA ARG A 41 -6.36 -0.50 13.97
C ARG A 41 -7.82 -0.04 13.99
N THR A 42 -8.12 1.08 13.34
CA THR A 42 -9.48 1.65 13.31
C THR A 42 -10.22 1.32 12.03
N VAL A 43 -9.60 1.57 10.87
CA VAL A 43 -10.22 1.37 9.56
C VAL A 43 -9.97 -0.04 9.03
N TYR A 44 -8.79 -0.59 9.27
CA TYR A 44 -8.39 -1.93 8.82
C TYR A 44 -7.97 -2.81 10.01
N ARG A 45 -8.27 -4.10 9.91
CA ARG A 45 -7.68 -5.13 10.78
C ARG A 45 -6.63 -5.87 9.97
N LEU A 46 -5.40 -5.39 10.08
CA LEU A 46 -4.28 -5.92 9.30
C LEU A 46 -3.78 -7.23 9.89
N ARG A 47 -3.73 -8.28 9.07
CA ARG A 47 -3.03 -9.54 9.31
C ARG A 47 -1.84 -9.62 8.37
N VAL A 48 -0.69 -10.00 8.90
CA VAL A 48 0.55 -10.12 8.12
C VAL A 48 1.04 -11.56 8.18
N GLU A 49 1.31 -12.13 7.02
CA GLU A 49 1.81 -13.49 6.86
C GLU A 49 3.13 -13.47 6.08
N GLY A 50 4.04 -14.40 6.39
CA GLY A 50 5.29 -14.55 5.67
C GLY A 50 6.27 -13.38 5.80
N ARG A 51 6.16 -12.53 6.83
CA ARG A 51 7.06 -11.38 7.05
C ARG A 51 8.55 -11.74 7.03
N GLY A 52 8.91 -12.94 7.48
CA GLY A 52 10.28 -13.45 7.47
C GLY A 52 10.86 -13.67 6.08
N ASN A 53 10.04 -13.66 5.03
CA ASN A 53 10.47 -13.77 3.64
C ASN A 53 11.07 -12.47 3.09
N ILE A 54 10.88 -11.34 3.79
CA ILE A 54 11.56 -10.09 3.44
C ILE A 54 13.00 -10.18 3.95
N PRO A 55 14.01 -9.96 3.10
CA PRO A 55 15.41 -9.98 3.54
C PRO A 55 15.65 -9.00 4.69
N ALA A 56 16.22 -9.46 5.79
CA ALA A 56 16.55 -8.59 6.94
C ALA A 56 17.62 -7.55 6.57
N ARG A 57 18.53 -7.91 5.65
CA ARG A 57 19.58 -7.05 5.09
C ARG A 57 19.65 -7.26 3.58
N GLY A 58 20.19 -6.29 2.87
CA GLY A 58 20.29 -6.32 1.41
C GLY A 58 19.01 -5.86 0.73
N GLY A 59 19.05 -5.83 -0.60
CA GLY A 59 17.95 -5.37 -1.45
C GLY A 59 16.95 -6.48 -1.76
N GLY A 60 15.79 -6.07 -2.24
CA GLY A 60 14.76 -6.97 -2.73
C GLY A 60 13.66 -6.19 -3.46
N LEU A 61 12.98 -6.87 -4.36
CA LEU A 61 11.86 -6.31 -5.10
C LEU A 61 10.56 -6.98 -4.66
N LEU A 62 9.67 -6.22 -4.01
CA LEU A 62 8.32 -6.66 -3.73
C LEU A 62 7.47 -6.46 -4.98
N VAL A 63 6.83 -7.52 -5.45
CA VAL A 63 5.92 -7.48 -6.62
C VAL A 63 4.52 -7.81 -6.13
N CYS A 64 3.63 -6.82 -6.18
CA CYS A 64 2.33 -6.85 -5.53
C CYS A 64 1.18 -6.61 -6.51
N ASN A 65 -0.01 -7.16 -6.21
CA ASN A 65 -1.27 -6.79 -6.85
C ASN A 65 -1.75 -5.41 -6.34
N HIS A 66 -2.67 -4.76 -7.08
CA HIS A 66 -3.10 -3.38 -6.81
C HIS A 66 -4.62 -3.25 -6.75
N LEU A 67 -5.17 -3.17 -5.54
CA LEU A 67 -6.61 -3.19 -5.27
C LEU A 67 -7.18 -1.81 -4.92
N SER A 68 -6.35 -0.93 -4.33
CA SER A 68 -6.82 0.34 -3.78
C SER A 68 -5.72 1.41 -3.72
N PHE A 69 -6.11 2.63 -3.41
CA PHE A 69 -5.17 3.74 -3.18
C PHE A 69 -4.36 3.63 -1.88
N VAL A 70 -4.78 2.77 -0.96
CA VAL A 70 -4.11 2.61 0.36
C VAL A 70 -3.19 1.41 0.42
N ASP A 71 -3.03 0.67 -0.67
CA ASP A 71 -2.23 -0.55 -0.70
C ASP A 71 -0.79 -0.31 -0.23
N ALA A 72 -0.17 0.79 -0.68
CA ALA A 72 1.17 1.18 -0.24
C ALA A 72 1.24 1.43 1.28
N LEU A 73 0.19 2.05 1.87
CA LEU A 73 0.12 2.31 3.31
C LEU A 73 -0.02 1.00 4.11
N LEU A 74 -0.80 0.05 3.61
CA LEU A 74 -0.96 -1.27 4.23
C LEU A 74 0.35 -2.06 4.19
N LEU A 75 1.10 -1.98 3.08
CA LEU A 75 2.42 -2.59 2.95
C LEU A 75 3.43 -1.95 3.90
N LEU A 76 3.46 -0.61 4.01
CA LEU A 76 4.31 0.09 4.98
C LEU A 76 4.03 -0.32 6.43
N ALA A 77 2.74 -0.52 6.77
CA ALA A 77 2.34 -0.97 8.10
C ALA A 77 2.64 -2.44 8.37
N SER A 78 2.96 -3.25 7.35
CA SER A 78 3.16 -4.69 7.46
C SER A 78 4.60 -5.11 7.72
N THR A 79 5.58 -4.19 7.64
CA THR A 79 7.01 -4.48 7.82
C THR A 79 7.75 -3.33 8.50
N ASP A 80 8.86 -3.63 9.18
CA ASP A 80 9.76 -2.64 9.76
C ASP A 80 10.82 -2.15 8.76
N ARG A 81 10.95 -2.84 7.62
CA ARG A 81 11.84 -2.43 6.53
C ARG A 81 11.24 -1.22 5.81
N GLU A 82 12.07 -0.24 5.51
CA GLU A 82 11.69 0.86 4.62
C GLU A 82 11.41 0.31 3.22
N ILE A 83 10.25 0.63 2.69
CA ILE A 83 9.85 0.27 1.33
C ILE A 83 9.77 1.52 0.49
N GLN A 84 10.45 1.53 -0.65
CA GLN A 84 10.34 2.58 -1.65
C GLN A 84 9.26 2.21 -2.68
N PHE A 85 8.33 3.12 -2.91
CA PHE A 85 7.23 2.93 -3.85
C PHE A 85 7.39 3.85 -5.05
N PHE A 86 6.82 3.42 -6.17
CA PHE A 86 6.58 4.34 -7.27
C PHE A 86 5.39 5.24 -6.94
N ILE A 87 5.56 6.54 -7.15
CA ILE A 87 4.48 7.52 -6.96
C ILE A 87 4.30 8.36 -8.23
N PHE A 88 3.05 8.58 -8.63
CA PHE A 88 2.76 9.42 -9.78
C PHE A 88 3.26 10.86 -9.54
N LYS A 89 4.00 11.42 -10.50
CA LYS A 89 4.67 12.73 -10.41
C LYS A 89 3.71 13.86 -9.99
N GLY A 90 2.48 13.85 -10.51
CA GLY A 90 1.46 14.83 -10.13
C GLY A 90 1.01 14.74 -8.68
N ILE A 91 1.09 13.54 -8.06
CA ILE A 91 0.84 13.35 -6.62
C ILE A 91 2.07 13.74 -5.82
N TYR A 92 3.27 13.32 -6.26
CA TYR A 92 4.54 13.65 -5.63
C TYR A 92 4.76 15.15 -5.45
N GLN A 93 4.33 15.97 -6.42
CA GLN A 93 4.52 17.43 -6.42
C GLN A 93 3.55 18.16 -5.48
N ARG A 94 2.52 17.50 -4.94
CA ARG A 94 1.58 18.13 -4.01
C ARG A 94 2.29 18.52 -2.71
N PRO A 95 2.16 19.78 -2.23
CA PRO A 95 2.94 20.28 -1.09
C PRO A 95 2.75 19.49 0.19
N TRP A 96 1.56 18.92 0.41
CA TRP A 96 1.24 18.10 1.59
C TRP A 96 1.69 16.63 1.46
N ILE A 97 1.91 16.11 0.25
CA ILE A 97 2.46 14.75 0.02
C ILE A 97 3.99 14.75 -0.05
N ARG A 98 4.58 15.82 -0.59
CA ARG A 98 6.01 15.92 -0.86
C ARG A 98 6.91 15.58 0.34
N PRO A 99 6.65 16.04 1.58
CA PRO A 99 7.48 15.68 2.73
C PRO A 99 7.46 14.17 2.99
N PHE A 100 6.29 13.53 2.96
CA PHE A 100 6.15 12.08 3.15
C PHE A 100 6.79 11.28 2.01
N ALA A 101 6.59 11.70 0.76
CA ALA A 101 7.21 11.08 -0.40
C ALA A 101 8.75 11.13 -0.34
N LYS A 102 9.33 12.21 0.20
CA LYS A 102 10.77 12.32 0.42
C LYS A 102 11.26 11.39 1.53
N VAL A 103 10.55 11.33 2.67
CA VAL A 103 10.87 10.41 3.78
C VAL A 103 10.86 8.96 3.30
N LEU A 104 9.85 8.58 2.53
CA LEU A 104 9.71 7.24 1.95
C LEU A 104 10.64 7.01 0.75
N ARG A 105 11.47 7.99 0.38
CA ARG A 105 12.33 7.92 -0.81
C ARG A 105 11.58 7.42 -2.04
N ALA A 106 10.33 7.85 -2.19
CA ALA A 106 9.45 7.41 -3.25
C ALA A 106 10.00 7.79 -4.62
N ILE A 107 9.92 6.86 -5.57
CA ILE A 107 10.42 7.02 -6.93
C ILE A 107 9.34 7.69 -7.78
N PRO A 108 9.53 8.94 -8.24
CA PRO A 108 8.53 9.61 -9.06
C PRO A 108 8.43 8.96 -10.45
N ILE A 109 7.21 8.65 -10.86
CA ILE A 109 6.91 8.07 -12.17
C ILE A 109 5.95 8.96 -12.93
N SER A 110 6.20 9.14 -14.23
CA SER A 110 5.29 9.87 -15.12
C SER A 110 4.22 8.94 -15.69
N SER A 111 3.16 9.55 -16.23
CA SER A 111 2.13 8.82 -16.97
C SER A 111 2.71 8.10 -18.20
N GLU A 112 1.99 7.13 -18.70
CA GLU A 112 2.37 6.24 -19.81
C GLU A 112 2.82 6.96 -21.11
N LEU A 113 2.51 8.23 -21.25
CA LEU A 113 2.84 9.05 -22.41
C LEU A 113 4.34 9.46 -22.51
N ARG A 114 5.17 9.10 -21.53
CA ARG A 114 6.60 9.46 -21.51
C ARG A 114 7.50 8.24 -21.27
N PRO A 115 7.76 7.42 -22.30
CA PRO A 115 8.54 6.19 -22.15
C PRO A 115 9.94 6.39 -21.55
N ARG A 116 10.60 7.51 -21.87
CA ARG A 116 11.93 7.85 -21.32
C ARG A 116 11.92 8.04 -19.82
N GLU A 117 10.91 8.73 -19.28
CA GLU A 117 10.77 8.95 -17.82
C GLU A 117 10.44 7.64 -17.10
N MET A 118 9.64 6.77 -17.73
CA MET A 118 9.36 5.43 -17.21
C MET A 118 10.64 4.60 -17.11
N ILE A 119 11.45 4.57 -18.15
CA ILE A 119 12.72 3.83 -18.18
C ILE A 119 13.67 4.39 -17.10
N ALA A 120 13.76 5.71 -16.95
CA ALA A 120 14.57 6.33 -15.91
C ALA A 120 14.11 5.94 -14.49
N ALA A 121 12.80 5.90 -14.23
CA ALA A 121 12.25 5.48 -12.94
C ALA A 121 12.56 3.99 -12.65
N LEU A 122 12.43 3.10 -13.64
CA LEU A 122 12.79 1.69 -13.49
C LEU A 122 14.28 1.50 -13.23
N ARG A 123 15.15 2.33 -13.86
CA ARG A 123 16.58 2.31 -13.60
C ARG A 123 16.90 2.77 -12.17
N LEU A 124 16.29 3.85 -11.69
CA LEU A 124 16.44 4.28 -10.30
C LEU A 124 16.02 3.19 -9.30
N ALA A 125 14.93 2.48 -9.59
CA ALA A 125 14.51 1.33 -8.79
C ALA A 125 15.55 0.21 -8.78
N SER A 126 16.14 -0.13 -9.96
CA SER A 126 17.22 -1.11 -10.07
C SER A 126 18.45 -0.71 -9.24
N GLU A 127 18.86 0.55 -9.33
CA GLU A 127 19.98 1.10 -8.55
C GLU A 127 19.67 1.04 -7.04
N SER A 128 18.43 1.33 -6.66
CA SER A 128 18.01 1.26 -5.26
C SER A 128 18.03 -0.16 -4.70
N VAL A 129 17.56 -1.15 -5.47
CA VAL A 129 17.64 -2.56 -5.04
C VAL A 129 19.10 -2.99 -4.90
N ARG A 130 20.00 -2.63 -5.84
CA ARG A 130 21.45 -2.90 -5.73
C ARG A 130 22.08 -2.24 -4.52
N ALA A 131 21.61 -1.07 -4.12
CA ALA A 131 22.06 -0.37 -2.92
C ALA A 131 21.54 -0.99 -1.60
N GLY A 132 20.82 -2.11 -1.65
CA GLY A 132 20.33 -2.81 -0.48
C GLY A 132 18.97 -2.38 0.03
N ASN A 133 18.22 -1.58 -0.74
CA ASN A 133 16.88 -1.13 -0.35
C ASN A 133 15.79 -2.11 -0.84
N ILE A 134 14.65 -2.09 -0.15
CA ILE A 134 13.45 -2.77 -0.59
C ILE A 134 12.63 -1.81 -1.46
N VAL A 135 12.35 -2.24 -2.68
CA VAL A 135 11.50 -1.49 -3.62
C VAL A 135 10.21 -2.29 -3.84
N CYS A 136 9.08 -1.62 -3.92
CA CYS A 136 7.80 -2.25 -4.24
C CYS A 136 7.24 -1.73 -5.55
N ILE A 137 6.82 -2.66 -6.41
CA ILE A 137 6.11 -2.35 -7.64
C ILE A 137 4.74 -3.05 -7.66
N PHE A 138 3.70 -2.28 -7.99
CA PHE A 138 2.41 -2.85 -8.34
C PHE A 138 2.45 -3.25 -9.81
N ALA A 139 2.68 -4.55 -10.04
CA ALA A 139 3.04 -5.07 -11.37
C ALA A 139 1.90 -4.97 -12.40
N GLU A 140 0.67 -4.76 -11.97
CA GLU A 140 -0.50 -4.50 -12.82
C GLU A 140 -0.40 -3.15 -13.54
N GLY A 141 0.33 -2.19 -12.95
CA GLY A 141 0.52 -0.83 -13.47
C GLY A 141 -0.71 0.07 -13.33
N GLN A 142 -1.79 -0.41 -12.74
CA GLN A 142 -3.00 0.36 -12.41
C GLN A 142 -3.79 -0.34 -11.30
N ILE A 143 -4.65 0.41 -10.62
CA ILE A 143 -5.59 -0.16 -9.65
C ILE A 143 -6.69 -0.91 -10.42
N THR A 144 -7.01 -2.13 -9.99
CA THR A 144 -8.10 -2.91 -10.59
C THR A 144 -9.44 -2.17 -10.51
N ARG A 145 -10.25 -2.31 -11.55
CA ARG A 145 -11.62 -1.79 -11.60
C ARG A 145 -12.67 -2.87 -11.35
N THR A 146 -12.27 -4.12 -11.35
CA THR A 146 -13.16 -5.29 -11.24
C THR A 146 -12.93 -6.09 -9.96
N GLY A 147 -11.86 -5.81 -9.21
CA GLY A 147 -11.41 -6.61 -8.08
C GLY A 147 -10.63 -7.86 -8.47
N GLN A 148 -10.49 -8.12 -9.77
CA GLN A 148 -9.68 -9.20 -10.28
C GLN A 148 -8.25 -8.71 -10.52
N MET A 149 -7.29 -9.62 -10.30
CA MET A 149 -5.88 -9.36 -10.56
C MET A 149 -5.63 -9.28 -12.06
N LEU A 150 -5.12 -8.15 -12.51
CA LEU A 150 -4.78 -7.90 -13.90
C LEU A 150 -3.49 -8.65 -14.31
N PRO A 151 -3.20 -8.78 -15.61
CA PRO A 151 -1.92 -9.28 -16.08
C PRO A 151 -0.75 -8.42 -15.57
N PHE A 152 0.34 -9.05 -15.11
CA PHE A 152 1.53 -8.35 -14.68
C PHE A 152 2.34 -7.86 -15.88
N ARG A 153 2.76 -6.60 -15.79
CA ARG A 153 3.59 -5.95 -16.81
C ARG A 153 5.07 -6.29 -16.61
N ARG A 154 5.84 -6.25 -17.67
CA ARG A 154 7.28 -6.59 -17.70
C ARG A 154 8.19 -5.52 -17.05
N GLY A 155 7.64 -4.56 -16.33
CA GLY A 155 8.42 -3.48 -15.70
C GLY A 155 9.41 -4.00 -14.66
N PHE A 156 9.01 -4.96 -13.85
CA PHE A 156 9.86 -5.52 -12.82
C PHE A 156 11.02 -6.37 -13.38
N GLU A 157 10.87 -7.04 -14.52
CA GLU A 157 11.99 -7.72 -15.21
C GLU A 157 13.10 -6.72 -15.57
N ARG A 158 12.72 -5.49 -15.98
CA ARG A 158 13.71 -4.45 -16.28
C ARG A 158 14.42 -3.95 -15.02
N ILE A 159 13.72 -3.86 -13.89
CA ILE A 159 14.32 -3.51 -12.61
C ILE A 159 15.33 -4.56 -12.19
N MET A 160 14.98 -5.84 -12.35
CA MET A 160 15.79 -6.96 -11.86
C MET A 160 16.88 -7.41 -12.83
N LYS A 161 16.92 -6.88 -14.05
CA LYS A 161 17.94 -7.24 -15.03
C LYS A 161 19.36 -6.98 -14.50
N GLY A 162 20.15 -8.05 -14.28
CA GLY A 162 21.50 -7.99 -13.74
C GLY A 162 21.57 -7.51 -12.28
N VAL A 163 20.51 -7.72 -11.52
CA VAL A 163 20.44 -7.45 -10.08
C VAL A 163 20.45 -8.78 -9.34
N ASP A 164 21.43 -8.95 -8.45
CA ASP A 164 21.51 -10.12 -7.57
C ASP A 164 20.75 -9.86 -6.27
N ALA A 165 19.42 -9.91 -6.37
CA ALA A 165 18.52 -9.76 -5.23
C ALA A 165 17.22 -10.54 -5.51
N PRO A 166 16.49 -10.99 -4.47
CA PRO A 166 15.28 -11.77 -4.66
C PRO A 166 14.10 -10.90 -5.10
N ILE A 167 13.18 -11.53 -5.84
CA ILE A 167 11.81 -11.06 -6.03
C ILE A 167 10.95 -11.69 -4.94
N ILE A 168 10.20 -10.88 -4.19
CA ILE A 168 9.27 -11.34 -3.19
C ILE A 168 7.85 -11.09 -3.72
N PRO A 169 7.08 -12.14 -4.06
CA PRO A 169 5.69 -11.97 -4.44
C PRO A 169 4.87 -11.57 -3.21
N VAL A 170 4.02 -10.57 -3.35
CA VAL A 170 3.21 -10.05 -2.25
C VAL A 170 1.74 -10.01 -2.66
N ALA A 171 0.89 -10.55 -1.82
CA ALA A 171 -0.56 -10.50 -2.01
C ALA A 171 -1.22 -9.59 -0.99
N LEU A 172 -2.05 -8.69 -1.49
CA LEU A 172 -3.04 -7.96 -0.72
C LEU A 172 -4.40 -8.63 -0.93
N ASP A 173 -5.06 -8.97 0.17
CA ASP A 173 -6.39 -9.57 0.18
C ASP A 173 -7.33 -8.84 1.14
N GLY A 174 -8.65 -8.80 0.83
CA GLY A 174 -9.67 -8.15 1.65
C GLY A 174 -9.77 -6.62 1.48
N VAL A 175 -8.91 -5.99 0.68
CA VAL A 175 -8.94 -4.53 0.45
C VAL A 175 -10.04 -4.14 -0.55
N TRP A 176 -10.38 -5.04 -1.48
CA TRP A 176 -11.47 -4.83 -2.42
C TRP A 176 -12.81 -4.76 -1.68
N GLY A 177 -13.63 -3.77 -1.97
CA GLY A 177 -14.86 -3.48 -1.24
C GLY A 177 -14.71 -2.42 -0.15
N SER A 178 -13.47 -2.05 0.22
CA SER A 178 -13.24 -0.92 1.14
C SER A 178 -13.57 0.41 0.49
N ILE A 179 -13.71 1.45 1.32
CA ILE A 179 -14.01 2.81 0.84
C ILE A 179 -12.95 3.37 -0.10
N PHE A 180 -11.73 2.84 -0.05
CA PHE A 180 -10.61 3.28 -0.89
C PHE A 180 -10.40 2.44 -2.17
N SER A 181 -11.26 1.46 -2.44
CA SER A 181 -11.25 0.67 -3.67
C SER A 181 -12.24 1.20 -4.69
N PHE A 182 -12.12 0.80 -5.96
CA PHE A 182 -13.05 1.19 -7.03
C PHE A 182 -14.32 0.33 -7.12
N GLU A 183 -14.61 -0.48 -6.14
CA GLU A 183 -15.85 -1.26 -6.14
C GLU A 183 -17.05 -0.37 -6.43
N LYS A 184 -17.94 -0.81 -7.32
CA LYS A 184 -19.12 -0.05 -7.80
C LYS A 184 -18.76 1.27 -8.51
N GLY A 185 -17.54 1.40 -9.04
CA GLY A 185 -17.11 2.58 -9.81
C GLY A 185 -16.94 3.88 -8.99
N ARG A 186 -17.05 3.82 -7.67
CA ARG A 186 -16.96 4.99 -6.79
C ARG A 186 -15.78 4.87 -5.83
N PHE A 187 -15.05 5.96 -5.67
CA PHE A 187 -13.99 6.13 -4.70
C PHE A 187 -14.47 7.04 -3.58
N LEU A 188 -14.28 6.67 -2.31
CA LEU A 188 -14.68 7.35 -1.07
C LEU A 188 -16.20 7.47 -0.81
N TRP A 189 -17.00 7.72 -1.82
CA TRP A 189 -18.46 7.98 -1.69
C TRP A 189 -19.28 6.70 -1.63
N LYS A 190 -18.96 5.79 -0.71
CA LYS A 190 -19.72 4.58 -0.44
C LYS A 190 -19.76 4.28 1.04
N MET A 191 -20.92 3.78 1.50
CA MET A 191 -21.06 3.33 2.89
C MET A 191 -20.12 2.14 3.14
N PRO A 192 -19.33 2.18 4.21
CA PRO A 192 -18.51 1.04 4.59
C PRO A 192 -19.39 -0.16 4.94
N ARG A 193 -19.03 -1.34 4.42
CA ARG A 193 -19.77 -2.59 4.74
C ARG A 193 -19.44 -3.11 6.13
N SER A 194 -18.21 -2.90 6.57
CA SER A 194 -17.72 -3.27 7.90
C SER A 194 -16.50 -2.41 8.24
N ILE A 195 -16.40 -1.96 9.48
CA ILE A 195 -15.20 -1.33 10.01
C ILE A 195 -14.89 -2.04 11.33
N PRO A 196 -13.65 -2.50 11.53
CA PRO A 196 -12.49 -2.50 10.61
C PRO A 196 -12.60 -3.54 9.49
N TYR A 197 -12.10 -3.20 8.30
CA TYR A 197 -11.98 -4.15 7.19
C TYR A 197 -10.90 -5.20 7.50
N PRO A 198 -11.21 -6.50 7.44
CA PRO A 198 -10.19 -7.53 7.57
C PRO A 198 -9.34 -7.55 6.28
N VAL A 199 -8.04 -7.30 6.43
CA VAL A 199 -7.07 -7.28 5.34
C VAL A 199 -5.91 -8.19 5.68
N THR A 200 -5.50 -9.02 4.72
CA THR A 200 -4.31 -9.86 4.83
C THR A 200 -3.25 -9.35 3.85
N VAL A 201 -2.04 -9.18 4.35
CA VAL A 201 -0.82 -8.96 3.55
C VAL A 201 0.03 -10.20 3.68
N SER A 202 0.24 -10.91 2.57
CA SER A 202 1.02 -12.14 2.54
C SER A 202 2.28 -11.94 1.72
N PHE A 203 3.44 -12.17 2.33
CA PHE A 203 4.76 -12.16 1.68
C PHE A 203 5.11 -13.61 1.33
N GLY A 204 5.21 -13.93 0.04
CA GLY A 204 5.55 -15.26 -0.44
C GLY A 204 7.03 -15.55 -0.34
N THR A 205 7.39 -16.79 -0.64
CA THR A 205 8.80 -17.22 -0.69
C THR A 205 9.58 -16.43 -1.72
N PRO A 206 10.83 -16.01 -1.39
CA PRO A 206 11.69 -15.31 -2.34
C PRO A 206 11.90 -16.12 -3.63
N MET A 207 11.79 -15.47 -4.76
CA MET A 207 11.94 -16.03 -6.10
C MET A 207 13.22 -15.46 -6.75
N PRO A 208 13.81 -16.16 -7.71
CA PRO A 208 14.95 -15.68 -8.48
C PRO A 208 14.64 -14.37 -9.26
N SER A 209 15.69 -13.59 -9.52
CA SER A 209 15.58 -12.30 -10.22
C SER A 209 15.15 -12.37 -11.67
N ASP A 210 15.24 -13.54 -12.30
CA ASP A 210 14.92 -13.82 -13.70
C ASP A 210 13.52 -14.39 -13.95
N CYS A 211 12.68 -14.42 -12.90
CA CYS A 211 11.30 -14.89 -13.00
C CYS A 211 10.46 -14.05 -13.96
N THR A 212 9.61 -14.75 -14.73
CA THR A 212 8.69 -14.14 -15.69
C THR A 212 7.44 -13.54 -15.00
N PRO A 213 6.72 -12.61 -15.66
CA PRO A 213 5.47 -12.04 -15.12
C PRO A 213 4.41 -13.08 -14.82
N VAL A 214 4.36 -14.15 -15.59
CA VAL A 214 3.40 -15.25 -15.39
C VAL A 214 3.71 -16.00 -14.11
N GLN A 215 4.99 -16.34 -13.86
CA GLN A 215 5.42 -17.07 -12.66
C GLN A 215 5.16 -16.24 -11.40
N VAL A 216 5.55 -14.95 -11.39
CA VAL A 216 5.35 -14.09 -10.23
C VAL A 216 3.86 -13.84 -9.99
N ARG A 217 3.08 -13.63 -11.07
CA ARG A 217 1.62 -13.48 -10.96
C ARG A 217 0.97 -14.72 -10.37
N GLN A 218 1.39 -15.91 -10.80
CA GLN A 218 0.89 -17.18 -10.25
C GLN A 218 1.19 -17.29 -8.76
N ALA A 219 2.42 -16.98 -8.35
CA ALA A 219 2.79 -16.98 -6.93
C ALA A 219 1.92 -16.01 -6.11
N VAL A 220 1.62 -14.82 -6.63
CA VAL A 220 0.70 -13.88 -5.95
C VAL A 220 -0.73 -14.42 -5.91
N GLN A 221 -1.21 -15.08 -6.97
CA GLN A 221 -2.53 -15.72 -6.99
C GLN A 221 -2.64 -16.85 -5.95
N ASP A 222 -1.60 -17.66 -5.81
CA ASP A 222 -1.55 -18.73 -4.82
C ASP A 222 -1.62 -18.19 -3.39
N LEU A 223 -0.93 -17.06 -3.12
CA LEU A 223 -1.03 -16.37 -1.84
C LEU A 223 -2.44 -15.81 -1.58
N VAL A 224 -3.10 -15.24 -2.59
CA VAL A 224 -4.50 -14.79 -2.47
C VAL A 224 -5.43 -15.98 -2.19
N ALA A 225 -5.22 -17.11 -2.86
CA ALA A 225 -5.99 -18.32 -2.64
C ALA A 225 -5.79 -18.90 -1.24
N ALA A 226 -4.54 -18.90 -0.74
CA ALA A 226 -4.22 -19.33 0.62
C ALA A 226 -4.82 -18.42 1.69
N ALA A 227 -4.97 -17.13 1.44
CA ALA A 227 -5.60 -16.19 2.35
C ALA A 227 -7.13 -16.31 2.40
N TRP A 228 -7.75 -16.94 1.39
CA TRP A 228 -9.21 -17.06 1.26
C TRP A 228 -9.93 -17.66 2.47
N PRO A 229 -9.47 -18.74 3.11
CA PRO A 229 -10.13 -19.33 4.30
C PRO A 229 -10.20 -18.36 5.48
N ASN A 230 -9.33 -17.36 5.52
CA ASN A 230 -9.28 -16.35 6.59
C ASN A 230 -10.27 -15.19 6.36
N ARG A 231 -10.91 -15.13 5.21
CA ARG A 231 -11.99 -14.17 4.96
C ARG A 231 -13.17 -14.56 5.81
N LYS A 232 -13.62 -13.69 6.71
CA LYS A 232 -14.94 -13.88 7.31
C LYS A 232 -15.96 -13.87 6.17
N PRO A 233 -16.86 -14.89 6.11
CA PRO A 233 -17.93 -14.85 5.12
C PRO A 233 -18.67 -13.52 5.34
N HIS A 234 -18.81 -12.73 4.28
CA HIS A 234 -19.78 -11.65 4.28
C HIS A 234 -21.14 -12.35 4.43
N ILE A 235 -21.70 -12.32 5.64
CA ILE A 235 -23.10 -12.61 5.82
C ILE A 235 -23.81 -11.47 5.06
N SER A 236 -24.08 -11.70 3.78
CA SER A 236 -25.10 -10.96 3.08
C SER A 236 -26.36 -11.24 3.91
N CYS A 237 -26.84 -10.22 4.61
CA CYS A 237 -28.12 -10.29 5.29
C CYS A 237 -29.12 -10.74 4.25
N GLY A 238 -29.46 -12.04 4.28
CA GLY A 238 -30.28 -12.69 3.29
C GLY A 238 -31.71 -12.22 3.46
N TRP A 239 -32.13 -11.33 2.59
CA TRP A 239 -33.51 -11.14 2.17
C TRP A 239 -33.73 -11.88 0.84
N ALA A 240 -33.38 -13.11 0.78
CA ALA A 240 -33.78 -13.97 -0.33
C ALA A 240 -33.70 -15.41 0.17
N LEU A 241 -34.83 -15.93 0.53
CA LEU A 241 -35.30 -17.30 0.28
C LEU A 241 -36.38 -17.68 1.26
N THR A 242 -37.53 -17.09 1.08
CA THR A 242 -38.79 -17.73 1.40
C THR A 242 -39.81 -17.31 0.38
N VAL A 243 -39.72 -17.85 -0.82
CA VAL A 243 -40.87 -18.07 -1.72
C VAL A 243 -40.38 -19.10 -2.74
N PHE A 244 -40.67 -20.38 -2.47
CA PHE A 244 -41.36 -21.32 -3.37
C PHE A 244 -41.46 -22.68 -2.70
N PRO A 245 -42.64 -23.02 -2.15
CA PRO A 245 -43.06 -24.40 -2.16
C PRO A 245 -43.88 -24.64 -3.43
N ARG A 246 -43.49 -25.69 -4.19
CA ARG A 246 -44.16 -26.37 -5.29
C ARG A 246 -44.06 -25.74 -6.65
#